data_d8978e4084d878518bd43d07b27bf6a1
#
_entry.id   d8978e4084d878518bd43d07b27bf6a1
#
_cell.length_a   1.000
_cell.length_b   1.000
_cell.length_c   1.000
_cell.angle_alpha   90.00
_cell.angle_beta   90.00
_cell.angle_gamma   90.00
#
_symmetry.space_group_name_H-M   'P 1'
#
loop_
_entity.id
_entity.type
_entity.pdbx_description
1 polymer ?
#
loop_
_entity_poly.entity_id
_entity_poly.type
_entity_poly.pdbx_seq_one_letter_code
_entity_poly.pdbx_strand_id
1 'polypeptide(L)'
;GNPASEGWSDKLVTRRWLAYLLGGMGLLGALVWASNSGPLRTLSFVTPDWINMILLGLALLGHGQIRGFLKALDHAISDAAGILVQFPLYFGIMGIVTGTGLGEVLAQALVANISANALPEALFLSSGLLNIFVPSGGGQWAVQGPLVIEACHSLGVPLERGIMAMAFGDELTNMLQPF
;
A
#
# COMPACT_ATOMS: atom_id res chain seq x y z
N GLY A 1 -13.47 -41.28 3.41
CA GLY A 1 -12.15 -40.93 2.91
C GLY A 1 -11.18 -42.03 3.23
N ASN A 2 -10.49 -42.55 2.24
CA ASN A 2 -9.55 -43.68 2.34
C ASN A 2 -8.31 -43.26 3.14
N PRO A 3 -7.95 -43.87 4.27
CA PRO A 3 -6.80 -43.48 5.11
C PRO A 3 -5.43 -43.83 4.51
N ALA A 4 -5.38 -44.37 3.30
CA ALA A 4 -4.17 -44.91 2.68
C ALA A 4 -3.38 -43.93 1.79
N SER A 5 -3.73 -42.63 1.72
CA SER A 5 -3.05 -41.66 0.86
C SER A 5 -2.59 -40.37 1.61
N GLU A 6 -2.17 -40.47 2.84
CA GLU A 6 -1.38 -39.36 3.38
C GLU A 6 -0.02 -39.33 2.66
N GLY A 7 0.03 -38.49 1.64
CA GLY A 7 1.25 -38.28 0.86
C GLY A 7 2.40 -37.75 1.73
N TRP A 8 3.62 -37.90 1.26
CA TRP A 8 4.82 -37.36 1.91
C TRP A 8 4.67 -35.89 2.30
N SER A 9 3.97 -35.11 1.47
CA SER A 9 3.66 -33.69 1.71
C SER A 9 2.83 -33.47 2.98
N ASP A 10 1.80 -34.31 3.22
CA ASP A 10 0.93 -34.20 4.39
C ASP A 10 1.68 -34.46 5.71
N LYS A 11 2.65 -35.39 5.68
CA LYS A 11 3.50 -35.67 6.82
C LYS A 11 4.47 -34.52 7.10
N LEU A 12 4.97 -33.83 6.09
CA LEU A 12 5.90 -32.70 6.27
C LEU A 12 5.19 -31.46 6.81
N VAL A 13 4.02 -31.10 6.31
CA VAL A 13 3.29 -29.88 6.73
C VAL A 13 2.76 -29.97 8.17
N THR A 14 2.67 -31.16 8.74
CA THR A 14 2.30 -31.38 10.14
C THR A 14 3.51 -31.38 11.10
N ARG A 15 4.73 -31.43 10.58
CA ARG A 15 5.94 -31.45 11.42
C ARG A 15 6.27 -30.04 11.95
N ARG A 16 6.36 -29.91 13.26
CA ARG A 16 6.67 -28.66 13.94
C ARG A 16 8.07 -28.12 13.59
N TRP A 17 9.05 -29.01 13.48
CA TRP A 17 10.44 -28.61 13.21
C TRP A 17 10.58 -27.83 11.91
N LEU A 18 9.76 -28.15 10.88
CA LEU A 18 9.81 -27.47 9.58
C LEU A 18 9.30 -26.02 9.67
N ALA A 19 8.21 -25.79 10.42
CA ALA A 19 7.70 -24.44 10.68
C ALA A 19 8.72 -23.61 11.48
N TYR A 20 9.33 -24.20 12.51
CA TYR A 20 10.38 -23.53 13.29
C TYR A 20 11.65 -23.26 12.49
N LEU A 21 12.07 -24.19 11.64
CA LEU A 21 13.21 -24.00 10.75
C LEU A 21 12.95 -22.82 9.77
N LEU A 22 11.85 -22.88 9.03
CA LEU A 22 11.52 -21.86 8.05
C LEU A 22 11.25 -20.48 8.69
N GLY A 23 10.48 -20.45 9.77
CA GLY A 23 10.22 -19.22 10.53
C GLY A 23 11.49 -18.63 11.13
N GLY A 24 12.35 -19.49 11.72
CA GLY A 24 13.66 -19.09 12.25
C GLY A 24 14.60 -18.56 11.17
N MET A 25 14.67 -19.22 10.01
CA MET A 25 15.45 -18.73 8.86
C MET A 25 14.96 -17.36 8.38
N GLY A 26 13.64 -17.15 8.31
CA GLY A 26 13.06 -15.85 7.95
C GLY A 26 13.49 -14.74 8.92
N LEU A 27 13.38 -14.99 10.23
CA LEU A 27 13.80 -14.01 11.25
C LEU A 27 15.30 -13.78 11.26
N LEU A 28 16.11 -14.82 11.11
CA LEU A 28 17.57 -14.68 10.98
C LEU A 28 17.94 -13.89 9.72
N GLY A 29 17.29 -14.17 8.61
CA GLY A 29 17.45 -13.40 7.37
C GLY A 29 17.13 -11.92 7.56
N ALA A 30 16.04 -11.60 8.27
CA ALA A 30 15.67 -10.23 8.60
C ALA A 30 16.72 -9.53 9.48
N LEU A 31 17.28 -10.23 10.46
CA LEU A 31 18.36 -9.72 11.31
C LEU A 31 19.65 -9.47 10.52
N VAL A 32 20.03 -10.39 9.64
CA VAL A 32 21.20 -10.24 8.75
C VAL A 32 20.98 -9.07 7.80
N TRP A 33 19.79 -8.94 7.22
CA TRP A 33 19.45 -7.79 6.38
C TRP A 33 19.61 -6.47 7.14
N ALA A 34 19.00 -6.37 8.33
CA ALA A 34 19.10 -5.17 9.16
C ALA A 34 20.55 -4.80 9.52
N SER A 35 21.39 -5.80 9.81
CA SER A 35 22.80 -5.58 10.15
C SER A 35 23.64 -5.10 8.96
N ASN A 36 23.26 -5.45 7.74
CA ASN A 36 23.99 -5.09 6.51
C ASN A 36 23.46 -3.81 5.84
N SER A 37 22.30 -3.30 6.24
CA SER A 37 21.65 -2.14 5.59
C SER A 37 22.07 -0.78 6.16
N GLY A 38 23.09 -0.73 6.98
CA GLY A 38 23.62 0.50 7.57
C GLY A 38 23.33 0.66 9.06
N PRO A 39 23.54 1.85 9.64
CA PRO A 39 23.34 2.08 11.06
C PRO A 39 21.89 1.84 11.47
N LEU A 40 21.63 1.09 12.52
CA LEU A 40 20.29 0.80 13.03
C LEU A 40 19.47 2.06 13.33
N ARG A 41 20.15 3.17 13.61
CA ARG A 41 19.49 4.46 13.91
C ARG A 41 18.74 5.07 12.71
N THR A 42 19.14 4.72 11.49
CA THR A 42 18.52 5.27 10.27
C THR A 42 17.26 4.54 9.86
N LEU A 43 17.02 3.34 10.43
CA LEU A 43 15.89 2.45 10.10
C LEU A 43 15.77 2.17 8.58
N SER A 44 16.86 2.34 7.82
CA SER A 44 16.88 2.16 6.35
C SER A 44 16.60 0.73 5.91
N PHE A 45 16.75 -0.23 6.82
CA PHE A 45 16.40 -1.64 6.59
C PHE A 45 14.87 -1.91 6.66
N VAL A 46 14.08 -0.99 7.23
CA VAL A 46 12.63 -1.15 7.36
C VAL A 46 11.99 -0.88 6.01
N THR A 47 11.96 -1.91 5.18
CA THR A 47 11.29 -1.94 3.88
C THR A 47 10.04 -2.83 3.96
N PRO A 48 9.08 -2.71 3.03
CA PRO A 48 7.95 -3.64 2.96
C PRO A 48 8.39 -5.12 2.92
N ASP A 49 9.44 -5.44 2.20
CA ASP A 49 9.97 -6.81 2.10
C ASP A 49 10.53 -7.30 3.43
N TRP A 50 11.26 -6.44 4.15
CA TRP A 50 11.78 -6.77 5.48
C TRP A 50 10.64 -7.02 6.48
N ILE A 51 9.60 -6.16 6.46
CA ILE A 51 8.40 -6.32 7.30
C ILE A 51 7.70 -7.63 6.96
N ASN A 52 7.50 -7.92 5.68
CA ASN A 52 6.86 -9.16 5.22
C ASN A 52 7.64 -10.40 5.67
N MET A 53 8.97 -10.35 5.59
CA MET A 53 9.84 -11.46 6.02
C MET A 53 9.73 -11.72 7.53
N ILE A 54 9.67 -10.66 8.36
CA ILE A 54 9.44 -10.79 9.81
C ILE A 54 8.05 -11.35 10.08
N LEU A 55 7.01 -10.77 9.46
CA LEU A 55 5.63 -11.21 9.68
C LEU A 55 5.43 -12.67 9.28
N LEU A 56 5.99 -13.10 8.15
CA LEU A 56 5.94 -14.49 7.73
C LEU A 56 6.68 -15.41 8.71
N GLY A 57 7.87 -15.00 9.16
CA GLY A 57 8.65 -15.75 10.15
C GLY A 57 7.89 -15.93 11.45
N LEU A 58 7.33 -14.84 11.99
CA LEU A 58 6.53 -14.86 13.22
C LEU A 58 5.24 -15.67 13.05
N ALA A 59 4.56 -15.58 11.92
CA ALA A 59 3.36 -16.36 11.63
C ALA A 59 3.65 -17.85 11.62
N LEU A 60 4.73 -18.29 10.98
CA LEU A 60 5.14 -19.71 10.96
C LEU A 60 5.51 -20.21 12.36
N LEU A 61 6.23 -19.41 13.14
CA LEU A 61 6.59 -19.77 14.52
C LEU A 61 5.35 -19.82 15.42
N GLY A 62 4.45 -18.84 15.31
CA GLY A 62 3.25 -18.75 16.13
C GLY A 62 2.27 -19.88 15.88
N HIS A 63 2.12 -20.35 14.65
CA HIS A 63 1.28 -21.50 14.31
C HIS A 63 1.96 -22.84 14.63
N GLY A 64 3.28 -22.87 14.72
CA GLY A 64 4.06 -24.05 15.08
C GLY A 64 3.98 -25.23 14.11
N GLN A 65 3.12 -25.16 13.11
CA GLN A 65 2.97 -26.15 12.03
C GLN A 65 2.55 -25.44 10.74
N ILE A 66 3.10 -25.88 9.60
CA ILE A 66 2.72 -25.32 8.29
C ILE A 66 1.23 -25.51 8.00
N ARG A 67 0.67 -26.67 8.37
CA ARG A 67 -0.78 -26.93 8.22
C ARG A 67 -1.65 -25.91 8.98
N GLY A 68 -1.25 -25.53 10.19
CA GLY A 68 -1.94 -24.52 10.98
C GLY A 68 -1.89 -23.15 10.32
N PHE A 69 -0.70 -22.76 9.85
CA PHE A 69 -0.49 -21.53 9.09
C PHE A 69 -1.34 -21.49 7.79
N LEU A 70 -1.35 -22.57 7.00
CA LEU A 70 -2.14 -22.64 5.77
C LEU A 70 -3.65 -22.52 6.03
N LYS A 71 -4.17 -23.14 7.10
CA LYS A 71 -5.58 -22.96 7.49
C LYS A 71 -5.90 -21.50 7.87
N ALA A 72 -5.00 -20.86 8.62
CA ALA A 72 -5.17 -19.45 8.96
C ALA A 72 -5.10 -18.56 7.70
N LEU A 73 -4.23 -18.90 6.76
CA LEU A 73 -4.12 -18.21 5.47
C LEU A 73 -5.38 -18.34 4.63
N ASP A 74 -6.02 -19.52 4.59
CA ASP A 74 -7.29 -19.73 3.88
C ASP A 74 -8.38 -18.78 4.39
N HIS A 75 -8.49 -18.61 5.71
CA HIS A 75 -9.42 -17.64 6.30
C HIS A 75 -9.03 -16.19 5.95
N ALA A 76 -7.77 -15.84 6.11
CA ALA A 76 -7.29 -14.49 5.80
C ALA A 76 -7.48 -14.10 4.31
N ILE A 77 -7.28 -15.05 3.38
CA ILE A 77 -7.53 -14.82 1.96
C ILE A 77 -9.03 -14.61 1.70
N SER A 78 -9.89 -15.37 2.37
CA SER A 78 -11.34 -15.19 2.26
C SER A 78 -11.77 -13.79 2.67
N ASP A 79 -11.23 -13.27 3.77
CA ASP A 79 -11.50 -11.90 4.24
C ASP A 79 -10.91 -10.84 3.30
N ALA A 80 -9.77 -11.13 2.68
CA ALA A 80 -9.11 -10.24 1.72
C ALA A 80 -9.66 -10.35 0.28
N ALA A 81 -10.60 -11.27 0.00
CA ALA A 81 -11.07 -11.55 -1.37
C ALA A 81 -11.65 -10.29 -2.06
N GLY A 82 -12.36 -9.43 -1.30
CA GLY A 82 -12.85 -8.15 -1.81
C GLY A 82 -11.74 -7.28 -2.36
N ILE A 83 -10.68 -7.09 -1.58
CA ILE A 83 -9.51 -6.28 -1.96
C ILE A 83 -8.81 -6.86 -3.20
N LEU A 84 -8.62 -8.18 -3.25
CA LEU A 84 -7.97 -8.86 -4.37
C LEU A 84 -8.72 -8.70 -5.70
N VAL A 85 -10.04 -8.56 -5.67
CA VAL A 85 -10.85 -8.33 -6.86
C VAL A 85 -10.95 -6.85 -7.19
N GLN A 86 -11.10 -5.99 -6.19
CA GLN A 86 -11.32 -4.55 -6.37
C GLN A 86 -10.05 -3.82 -6.83
N PHE A 87 -8.89 -4.11 -6.26
CA PHE A 87 -7.64 -3.43 -6.60
C PHE A 87 -7.27 -3.51 -8.09
N PRO A 88 -7.33 -4.66 -8.78
CA PRO A 88 -7.10 -4.70 -10.22
C PRO A 88 -8.04 -3.81 -11.02
N LEU A 89 -9.31 -3.67 -10.60
CA LEU A 89 -10.27 -2.77 -11.25
C LEU A 89 -9.90 -1.31 -11.02
N TYR A 90 -9.52 -0.92 -9.80
CA TYR A 90 -9.05 0.43 -9.50
C TYR A 90 -7.76 0.77 -10.23
N PHE A 91 -6.79 -0.16 -10.30
CA PHE A 91 -5.58 0.04 -11.10
C PHE A 91 -5.88 0.19 -12.59
N GLY A 92 -6.91 -0.48 -13.10
CA GLY A 92 -7.41 -0.29 -14.46
C GLY A 92 -7.95 1.13 -14.68
N ILE A 93 -8.79 1.62 -13.75
CA ILE A 93 -9.33 2.99 -13.78
C ILE A 93 -8.18 4.00 -13.66
N MET A 94 -7.29 3.82 -12.70
CA MET A 94 -6.10 4.65 -12.52
C MET A 94 -5.26 4.70 -13.81
N GLY A 95 -5.03 3.56 -14.46
CA GLY A 95 -4.29 3.47 -15.71
C GLY A 95 -4.96 4.28 -16.86
N ILE A 96 -6.28 4.31 -16.92
CA ILE A 96 -7.02 5.14 -17.88
C ILE A 96 -6.83 6.62 -17.53
N VAL A 97 -7.09 7.01 -16.27
CA VAL A 97 -7.01 8.41 -15.82
C VAL A 97 -5.61 8.99 -16.04
N THR A 98 -4.57 8.23 -15.69
CA THR A 98 -3.18 8.67 -15.86
C THR A 98 -2.71 8.59 -17.33
N GLY A 99 -3.04 7.51 -18.02
CA GLY A 99 -2.58 7.27 -19.39
C GLY A 99 -3.25 8.16 -20.45
N THR A 100 -4.45 8.70 -20.17
CA THR A 100 -5.16 9.61 -21.07
C THR A 100 -4.94 11.09 -20.75
N GLY A 101 -4.26 11.43 -19.66
CA GLY A 101 -4.14 12.80 -19.17
C GLY A 101 -5.44 13.36 -18.57
N LEU A 102 -6.46 12.52 -18.37
CA LEU A 102 -7.75 12.96 -17.82
C LEU A 102 -7.59 13.54 -16.40
N GLY A 103 -6.66 12.97 -15.61
CA GLY A 103 -6.38 13.46 -14.27
C GLY A 103 -5.88 14.90 -14.26
N GLU A 104 -4.94 15.22 -15.14
CA GLU A 104 -4.43 16.59 -15.29
C GLU A 104 -5.52 17.57 -15.75
N VAL A 105 -6.35 17.17 -16.72
CA VAL A 105 -7.46 18.01 -17.21
C VAL A 105 -8.46 18.31 -16.09
N LEU A 106 -8.84 17.31 -15.31
CA LEU A 106 -9.74 17.49 -14.15
C LEU A 106 -9.13 18.38 -13.08
N ALA A 107 -7.88 18.14 -12.73
CA ALA A 107 -7.18 18.91 -11.71
C ALA A 107 -6.99 20.37 -12.16
N GLN A 108 -6.60 20.62 -13.40
CA GLN A 108 -6.49 21.98 -13.97
C GLN A 108 -7.83 22.70 -13.98
N ALA A 109 -8.92 22.03 -14.39
CA ALA A 109 -10.25 22.63 -14.42
C ALA A 109 -10.72 23.09 -13.02
N LEU A 110 -10.37 22.33 -11.99
CA LEU A 110 -10.74 22.65 -10.61
C LEU A 110 -9.90 23.79 -9.99
N VAL A 111 -8.69 24.01 -10.49
CA VAL A 111 -7.77 25.03 -9.99
C VAL A 111 -7.75 26.30 -10.89
N ALA A 112 -8.35 26.22 -12.09
CA ALA A 112 -8.39 27.34 -13.03
C ALA A 112 -9.09 28.56 -12.41
N ASN A 113 -8.48 29.74 -12.58
CA ASN A 113 -9.02 31.02 -12.11
C ASN A 113 -9.19 31.17 -10.59
N ILE A 114 -8.44 30.41 -9.81
CA ILE A 114 -8.47 30.46 -8.34
C ILE A 114 -7.49 31.54 -7.84
N SER A 115 -7.90 32.26 -6.79
CA SER A 115 -7.01 33.20 -6.09
C SER A 115 -6.03 32.47 -5.15
N ALA A 116 -4.91 33.13 -4.82
CA ALA A 116 -3.93 32.57 -3.91
C ALA A 116 -4.51 32.13 -2.55
N ASN A 117 -5.50 32.86 -2.04
CA ASN A 117 -6.13 32.55 -0.75
C ASN A 117 -7.03 31.30 -0.82
N ALA A 118 -7.62 31.02 -1.98
CA ALA A 118 -8.54 29.86 -2.16
C ALA A 118 -7.83 28.65 -2.78
N LEU A 119 -6.53 28.76 -3.10
CA LEU A 119 -5.77 27.65 -3.69
C LEU A 119 -5.73 26.41 -2.80
N PRO A 120 -5.46 26.50 -1.48
CA PRO A 120 -5.42 25.31 -0.62
C PRO A 120 -6.77 24.56 -0.60
N GLU A 121 -7.89 25.29 -0.53
CA GLU A 121 -9.24 24.70 -0.54
C GLU A 121 -9.54 24.05 -1.88
N ALA A 122 -9.13 24.67 -2.99
CA ALA A 122 -9.31 24.08 -4.33
C ALA A 122 -8.44 22.83 -4.50
N LEU A 123 -7.21 22.83 -4.01
CA LEU A 123 -6.33 21.65 -4.04
C LEU A 123 -6.89 20.53 -3.17
N PHE A 124 -7.42 20.82 -2.00
CA PHE A 124 -8.10 19.87 -1.13
C PHE A 124 -9.30 19.21 -1.84
N LEU A 125 -10.19 20.00 -2.43
CA LEU A 125 -11.38 19.49 -3.12
C LEU A 125 -11.01 18.71 -4.38
N SER A 126 -10.06 19.20 -5.16
CA SER A 126 -9.59 18.51 -6.38
C SER A 126 -8.90 17.19 -6.05
N SER A 127 -8.11 17.18 -4.97
CA SER A 127 -7.45 15.98 -4.48
C SER A 127 -8.48 14.93 -4.02
N GLY A 128 -9.44 15.33 -3.20
CA GLY A 128 -10.50 14.45 -2.76
C GLY A 128 -11.33 13.87 -3.91
N LEU A 129 -11.63 14.68 -4.92
CA LEU A 129 -12.34 14.20 -6.11
C LEU A 129 -11.48 13.22 -6.93
N LEU A 130 -10.22 13.56 -7.16
CA LEU A 130 -9.32 12.72 -7.95
C LEU A 130 -9.03 11.38 -7.27
N ASN A 131 -8.92 11.38 -5.94
CA ASN A 131 -8.67 10.17 -5.15
C ASN A 131 -9.77 9.11 -5.28
N ILE A 132 -11.00 9.49 -5.58
CA ILE A 132 -12.08 8.53 -5.85
C ILE A 132 -11.74 7.65 -7.07
N PHE A 133 -11.01 8.19 -8.04
CA PHE A 133 -10.62 7.48 -9.27
C PHE A 133 -9.20 6.91 -9.20
N VAL A 134 -8.34 7.51 -8.38
CA VAL A 134 -6.93 7.13 -8.21
C VAL A 134 -6.67 6.90 -6.72
N PRO A 135 -7.15 5.79 -6.13
CA PRO A 135 -7.06 5.51 -4.69
C PRO A 135 -5.64 5.09 -4.28
N SER A 136 -4.68 5.96 -4.52
CA SER A 136 -3.26 5.75 -4.25
C SER A 136 -2.56 7.09 -4.10
N GLY A 137 -2.14 7.45 -2.91
CA GLY A 137 -1.46 8.72 -2.64
C GLY A 137 -0.23 8.94 -3.54
N GLY A 138 0.57 7.90 -3.78
CA GLY A 138 1.70 7.98 -4.72
C GLY A 138 1.27 8.14 -6.17
N GLY A 139 0.24 7.41 -6.62
CA GLY A 139 -0.33 7.53 -7.96
C GLY A 139 -0.97 8.89 -8.18
N GLN A 140 -1.70 9.38 -7.19
CA GLN A 140 -2.31 10.71 -7.22
C GLN A 140 -1.25 11.83 -7.26
N TRP A 141 -0.19 11.70 -6.45
CA TRP A 141 0.93 12.65 -6.49
C TRP A 141 1.61 12.68 -7.86
N ALA A 142 1.78 11.53 -8.51
CA ALA A 142 2.35 11.48 -9.86
C ALA A 142 1.51 12.28 -10.90
N VAL A 143 0.17 12.30 -10.72
CA VAL A 143 -0.75 13.03 -11.60
C VAL A 143 -0.87 14.50 -11.21
N GLN A 144 -1.14 14.78 -9.93
CA GLN A 144 -1.51 16.11 -9.46
C GLN A 144 -0.34 16.91 -8.90
N GLY A 145 0.74 16.26 -8.47
CA GLY A 145 1.90 16.91 -7.86
C GLY A 145 2.52 18.03 -8.72
N PRO A 146 2.77 17.83 -10.02
CA PRO A 146 3.26 18.89 -10.89
C PRO A 146 2.36 20.13 -10.91
N LEU A 147 1.03 19.93 -10.95
CA LEU A 147 0.06 21.02 -10.87
C LEU A 147 0.09 21.75 -9.55
N VAL A 148 0.19 21.02 -8.42
CA VAL A 148 0.30 21.62 -7.08
C VAL A 148 1.53 22.52 -6.98
N ILE A 149 2.67 22.03 -7.49
CA ILE A 149 3.93 22.79 -7.49
C ILE A 149 3.79 24.04 -8.34
N GLU A 150 3.29 23.92 -9.56
CA GLU A 150 3.13 25.04 -10.50
C GLU A 150 2.13 26.07 -9.98
N ALA A 151 0.98 25.65 -9.49
CA ALA A 151 -0.05 26.55 -8.95
C ALA A 151 0.44 27.30 -7.70
N CYS A 152 1.11 26.62 -6.78
CA CYS A 152 1.71 27.26 -5.61
C CYS A 152 2.76 28.28 -6.00
N HIS A 153 3.63 27.94 -6.95
CA HIS A 153 4.69 28.81 -7.39
C HIS A 153 4.15 30.06 -8.14
N SER A 154 3.18 29.87 -9.04
CA SER A 154 2.60 30.97 -9.84
C SER A 154 1.78 31.95 -8.98
N LEU A 155 1.12 31.48 -7.94
CA LEU A 155 0.28 32.28 -7.05
C LEU A 155 1.00 32.76 -5.78
N GLY A 156 2.27 32.41 -5.59
CA GLY A 156 3.06 32.79 -4.40
C GLY A 156 2.56 32.15 -3.11
N VAL A 157 1.91 30.99 -3.19
CA VAL A 157 1.47 30.21 -2.03
C VAL A 157 2.60 29.28 -1.57
N PRO A 158 2.89 29.19 -0.25
CA PRO A 158 3.89 28.25 0.25
C PRO A 158 3.59 26.82 -0.20
N LEU A 159 4.60 26.13 -0.74
CA LEU A 159 4.43 24.78 -1.32
C LEU A 159 3.93 23.77 -0.30
N GLU A 160 4.39 23.87 0.94
CA GLU A 160 3.95 23.04 2.06
C GLU A 160 2.45 23.13 2.31
N ARG A 161 1.84 24.32 2.11
CA ARG A 161 0.37 24.49 2.23
C ARG A 161 -0.36 23.75 1.13
N GLY A 162 0.15 23.80 -0.10
CA GLY A 162 -0.43 23.09 -1.24
C GLY A 162 -0.34 21.58 -1.08
N ILE A 163 0.83 21.07 -0.67
CA ILE A 163 1.05 19.65 -0.41
C ILE A 163 0.14 19.14 0.71
N MET A 164 0.05 19.88 1.83
CA MET A 164 -0.82 19.51 2.95
C MET A 164 -2.29 19.52 2.56
N ALA A 165 -2.74 20.51 1.80
CA ALA A 165 -4.12 20.57 1.31
C ALA A 165 -4.45 19.36 0.42
N MET A 166 -3.56 19.03 -0.50
CA MET A 166 -3.69 17.84 -1.34
C MET A 166 -3.75 16.56 -0.49
N ALA A 167 -2.81 16.39 0.46
CA ALA A 167 -2.76 15.20 1.29
C ALA A 167 -4.02 15.04 2.15
N PHE A 168 -4.55 16.12 2.71
CA PHE A 168 -5.80 16.05 3.49
C PHE A 168 -7.02 15.71 2.62
N GLY A 169 -7.06 16.18 1.37
CA GLY A 169 -8.12 15.82 0.43
C GLY A 169 -8.08 14.34 0.07
N ASP A 170 -6.88 13.81 -0.19
CA ASP A 170 -6.62 12.39 -0.42
C ASP A 170 -7.08 11.55 0.78
N GLU A 171 -6.60 11.86 1.99
CA GLU A 171 -6.93 11.13 3.20
C GLU A 171 -8.42 11.17 3.56
N LEU A 172 -9.10 12.31 3.36
CA LEU A 172 -10.54 12.42 3.63
C LEU A 172 -11.33 11.44 2.80
N THR A 173 -11.04 11.33 1.52
CA THR A 173 -11.78 10.43 0.62
C THR A 173 -11.33 8.98 0.74
N ASN A 174 -10.09 8.71 1.15
CA ASN A 174 -9.67 7.36 1.56
C ASN A 174 -10.54 6.80 2.69
N MET A 175 -10.94 7.64 3.66
CA MET A 175 -11.86 7.20 4.73
C MET A 175 -13.28 6.88 4.24
N LEU A 176 -13.66 7.35 3.06
CA LEU A 176 -14.99 7.12 2.46
C LEU A 176 -15.00 5.93 1.49
N GLN A 177 -13.84 5.40 1.15
CA GLN A 177 -13.73 4.26 0.25
C GLN A 177 -14.09 2.95 0.97
N PRO A 178 -14.73 1.99 0.27
CA PRO A 178 -15.24 0.77 0.89
C PRO A 178 -14.20 -0.33 1.13
N PHE A 179 -12.91 -0.02 1.09
CA PHE A 179 -11.81 -0.98 1.23
C PHE A 179 -10.65 -0.39 2.02
#